data_25114d81b55091f21708a4feeeaf17ff
#
_entry.id   25114d81b55091f21708a4feeeaf17ff
#
_cell.length_a   1.000
_cell.length_b   1.000
_cell.length_c   1.000
_cell.angle_alpha   90.00
_cell.angle_beta   90.00
_cell.angle_gamma   90.00
#
_symmetry.space_group_name_H-M   'P 1'
#
loop_
_entity.id
_entity.type
_entity.pdbx_description
1 polymer ?
#
loop_
_entity_poly.entity_id
_entity_poly.type
_entity_poly.pdbx_seq_one_letter_code
_entity_poly.pdbx_strand_id
1 'polypeptide(L)'
;MKLEEDMGINLRLLEDIRDDSENLPAVRLQAIQTLQKLIDVEDPATEENIKTLKELRDSDKTGDGVKIQVIQTLQKIIKLVEGEPEDETKPTVDSIMAKIRGEKK
;
A
#
# COMPACT_ATOMS: atom_id res chain seq x y z
N MET A 1 -28.14 -3.84 -13.00
CA MET A 1 -27.11 -4.39 -12.31
C MET A 1 -26.56 -3.47 -11.27
N LYS A 2 -26.40 -3.93 -10.14
CA LYS A 2 -26.02 -3.09 -9.05
C LYS A 2 -24.55 -3.17 -8.72
N LEU A 3 -23.74 -2.91 -9.72
CA LEU A 3 -22.30 -3.01 -9.53
C LEU A 3 -21.79 -2.06 -8.47
N GLU A 4 -22.39 -0.89 -8.38
CA GLU A 4 -21.93 0.05 -7.38
C GLU A 4 -22.23 -0.43 -5.97
N GLU A 5 -23.36 -1.11 -5.82
CA GLU A 5 -23.70 -1.65 -4.52
C GLU A 5 -22.76 -2.77 -4.18
N ASP A 6 -22.44 -3.61 -5.15
CA ASP A 6 -21.52 -4.69 -4.91
C ASP A 6 -20.16 -4.16 -4.54
N MET A 7 -19.72 -3.11 -5.23
CA MET A 7 -18.43 -2.52 -4.92
C MET A 7 -18.41 -2.02 -3.49
N GLY A 8 -19.49 -1.36 -3.06
CA GLY A 8 -19.56 -0.86 -1.70
C GLY A 8 -19.50 -1.98 -0.67
N ILE A 9 -20.18 -3.09 -0.95
CA ILE A 9 -20.16 -4.21 -0.07
C ILE A 9 -18.76 -4.79 0.01
N ASN A 10 -18.11 -4.93 -1.14
CA ASN A 10 -16.76 -5.48 -1.15
C ASN A 10 -15.78 -4.61 -0.39
N LEU A 11 -15.89 -3.30 -0.56
CA LEU A 11 -15.00 -2.40 0.15
C LEU A 11 -15.20 -2.50 1.66
N ARG A 12 -16.46 -2.58 2.08
CA ARG A 12 -16.74 -2.67 3.50
C ARG A 12 -16.21 -3.97 4.08
N LEU A 13 -16.39 -5.07 3.36
CA LEU A 13 -15.89 -6.35 3.85
C LEU A 13 -14.37 -6.33 3.98
N LEU A 14 -13.70 -5.71 3.01
CA LEU A 14 -12.26 -5.62 3.06
C LEU A 14 -11.81 -4.76 4.23
N GLU A 15 -12.53 -3.67 4.48
CA GLU A 15 -12.21 -2.82 5.61
C GLU A 15 -12.39 -3.56 6.93
N ASP A 16 -13.45 -4.36 7.03
CA ASP A 16 -13.68 -5.12 8.24
C ASP A 16 -12.56 -6.13 8.47
N ILE A 17 -12.11 -6.77 7.40
CA ILE A 17 -11.02 -7.73 7.52
C ILE A 17 -9.73 -7.01 7.92
N ARG A 18 -9.48 -5.85 7.31
CA ARG A 18 -8.30 -5.07 7.66
C ARG A 18 -8.29 -4.69 9.14
N ASP A 19 -9.45 -4.29 9.64
CA ASP A 19 -9.54 -3.75 10.98
C ASP A 19 -9.68 -4.78 12.09
N ASP A 20 -9.88 -6.04 11.72
CA ASP A 20 -10.07 -7.09 12.70
C ASP A 20 -8.71 -7.57 13.19
N SER A 21 -8.35 -7.15 14.38
CA SER A 21 -7.05 -7.49 14.94
C SER A 21 -6.90 -8.96 15.24
N GLU A 22 -8.00 -9.72 15.17
CA GLU A 22 -7.93 -11.15 15.39
C GLU A 22 -7.44 -11.87 14.12
N ASN A 23 -7.49 -11.21 13.00
CA ASN A 23 -7.04 -11.81 11.77
C ASN A 23 -5.51 -11.86 11.74
N LEU A 24 -4.99 -12.84 11.03
CA LEU A 24 -3.55 -12.95 10.88
C LEU A 24 -3.01 -11.74 10.11
N PRO A 25 -1.80 -11.32 10.44
CA PRO A 25 -1.22 -10.18 9.74
C PRO A 25 -1.22 -10.32 8.23
N ALA A 26 -0.94 -11.51 7.71
CA ALA A 26 -0.92 -11.70 6.27
C ALA A 26 -2.31 -11.48 5.66
N VAL A 27 -3.36 -11.85 6.37
CA VAL A 27 -4.71 -11.68 5.88
C VAL A 27 -5.09 -10.20 5.88
N ARG A 28 -4.72 -9.50 6.94
CA ARG A 28 -4.99 -8.07 7.02
C ARG A 28 -4.23 -7.34 5.91
N LEU A 29 -3.00 -7.76 5.65
CA LEU A 29 -2.23 -7.17 4.59
C LEU A 29 -2.88 -7.38 3.22
N GLN A 30 -3.40 -8.58 2.98
CA GLN A 30 -4.06 -8.85 1.72
C GLN A 30 -5.28 -7.96 1.54
N ALA A 31 -6.01 -7.72 2.63
CA ALA A 31 -7.19 -6.86 2.56
C ALA A 31 -6.76 -5.44 2.16
N ILE A 32 -5.65 -4.96 2.75
CA ILE A 32 -5.16 -3.63 2.43
C ILE A 32 -4.71 -3.54 0.97
N GLN A 33 -3.97 -4.54 0.53
CA GLN A 33 -3.49 -4.53 -0.84
C GLN A 33 -4.64 -4.53 -1.83
N THR A 34 -5.69 -5.29 -1.52
CA THR A 34 -6.84 -5.35 -2.39
C THR A 34 -7.62 -4.03 -2.35
N LEU A 35 -7.76 -3.45 -1.16
CA LEU A 35 -8.44 -2.16 -1.05
C LEU A 35 -7.72 -1.11 -1.90
N GLN A 36 -6.41 -1.05 -1.83
CA GLN A 36 -5.68 -0.04 -2.57
C GLN A 36 -5.78 -0.21 -4.08
N LYS A 37 -6.11 -1.40 -4.54
CA LYS A 37 -6.31 -1.60 -5.95
C LYS A 37 -7.67 -1.08 -6.38
N LEU A 38 -8.61 -0.98 -5.45
CA LEU A 38 -9.96 -0.59 -5.76
C LEU A 38 -10.25 0.88 -5.51
N ILE A 39 -9.40 1.55 -4.75
CA ILE A 39 -9.63 2.95 -4.42
C ILE A 39 -8.45 3.79 -4.87
N ASP A 40 -8.68 5.10 -4.94
CA ASP A 40 -7.61 6.00 -5.29
C ASP A 40 -6.81 6.31 -4.04
N VAL A 41 -5.60 6.70 -4.23
CA VAL A 41 -4.72 7.03 -3.11
C VAL A 41 -5.28 8.21 -2.34
N GLU A 42 -6.15 9.01 -2.96
CA GLU A 42 -6.74 10.15 -2.28
C GLU A 42 -7.96 9.78 -1.46
N ASP A 43 -8.41 8.55 -1.57
CA ASP A 43 -9.56 8.09 -0.81
C ASP A 43 -9.19 8.08 0.67
N PRO A 44 -10.07 8.56 1.56
CA PRO A 44 -9.75 8.56 2.99
C PRO A 44 -9.36 7.21 3.54
N ALA A 45 -9.80 6.12 2.93
CA ALA A 45 -9.43 4.80 3.40
C ALA A 45 -7.94 4.55 3.28
N THR A 46 -7.26 5.31 2.42
CA THR A 46 -5.82 5.16 2.29
C THR A 46 -5.11 5.48 3.60
N GLU A 47 -5.58 6.48 4.32
CA GLU A 47 -4.95 6.82 5.59
C GLU A 47 -5.11 5.69 6.59
N GLU A 48 -6.27 5.06 6.60
CA GLU A 48 -6.48 3.94 7.50
C GLU A 48 -5.61 2.76 7.10
N ASN A 49 -5.43 2.57 5.80
CA ASN A 49 -4.56 1.50 5.34
C ASN A 49 -3.13 1.74 5.76
N ILE A 50 -2.68 2.98 5.66
CA ILE A 50 -1.31 3.31 6.07
C ILE A 50 -1.14 3.08 7.57
N LYS A 51 -2.14 3.48 8.34
CA LYS A 51 -2.08 3.32 9.78
C LYS A 51 -1.96 1.84 10.14
N THR A 52 -2.79 1.02 9.52
CA THR A 52 -2.77 -0.41 9.80
C THR A 52 -1.46 -1.04 9.34
N LEU A 53 -0.94 -0.60 8.19
CA LEU A 53 0.33 -1.12 7.72
C LEU A 53 1.44 -0.83 8.72
N LYS A 54 1.44 0.37 9.31
CA LYS A 54 2.45 0.70 10.31
C LYS A 54 2.30 -0.16 11.55
N GLU A 55 1.06 -0.44 11.94
CA GLU A 55 0.83 -1.31 13.08
C GLU A 55 1.37 -2.70 12.81
N LEU A 56 1.12 -3.21 11.60
CA LEU A 56 1.60 -4.53 11.25
C LEU A 56 3.13 -4.55 11.17
N ARG A 57 3.71 -3.50 10.65
CA ARG A 57 5.16 -3.41 10.54
C ARG A 57 5.80 -3.48 11.92
N ASP A 58 5.19 -2.81 12.89
CA ASP A 58 5.79 -2.68 14.21
C ASP A 58 5.39 -3.76 15.18
N SER A 59 4.50 -4.66 14.78
CA SER A 59 3.99 -5.69 15.67
C SER A 59 4.93 -6.88 15.79
N ASP A 60 5.12 -7.35 17.01
CA ASP A 60 5.94 -8.53 17.23
C ASP A 60 5.29 -9.77 16.66
N LYS A 61 3.99 -9.71 16.41
CA LYS A 61 3.27 -10.88 15.93
C LYS A 61 3.40 -11.06 14.42
N THR A 62 3.95 -10.08 13.74
CA THR A 62 4.09 -10.13 12.31
C THR A 62 5.42 -10.76 11.97
N GLY A 63 5.40 -11.85 11.23
CA GLY A 63 6.63 -12.54 10.83
C GLY A 63 7.43 -11.71 9.85
N ASP A 64 8.71 -12.01 9.74
CA ASP A 64 9.62 -11.23 8.91
C ASP A 64 9.20 -11.19 7.45
N GLY A 65 8.74 -12.31 6.92
CA GLY A 65 8.30 -12.31 5.53
C GLY A 65 7.15 -11.38 5.28
N VAL A 66 6.21 -11.35 6.21
CA VAL A 66 5.05 -10.47 6.08
C VAL A 66 5.48 -9.03 6.30
N LYS A 67 6.40 -8.78 7.24
CA LYS A 67 6.88 -7.43 7.48
C LYS A 67 7.51 -6.84 6.22
N ILE A 68 8.26 -7.64 5.49
CA ILE A 68 8.86 -7.18 4.25
C ILE A 68 7.78 -6.74 3.28
N GLN A 69 6.73 -7.55 3.16
CA GLN A 69 5.64 -7.20 2.26
C GLN A 69 4.89 -5.97 2.74
N VAL A 70 4.74 -5.83 4.05
CA VAL A 70 4.09 -4.65 4.62
C VAL A 70 4.89 -3.41 4.25
N ILE A 71 6.20 -3.48 4.39
CA ILE A 71 7.06 -2.34 4.08
C ILE A 71 6.98 -2.01 2.60
N GLN A 72 7.00 -3.02 1.74
CA GLN A 72 6.91 -2.77 0.31
C GLN A 72 5.60 -2.10 -0.04
N THR A 73 4.50 -2.56 0.56
CA THR A 73 3.20 -1.99 0.29
C THR A 73 3.13 -0.55 0.81
N LEU A 74 3.64 -0.33 2.00
CA LEU A 74 3.62 0.99 2.61
C LEU A 74 4.44 1.97 1.76
N GLN A 75 5.63 1.57 1.32
CA GLN A 75 6.44 2.44 0.49
C GLN A 75 5.77 2.79 -0.82
N LYS A 76 5.10 1.82 -1.41
CA LYS A 76 4.42 2.06 -2.67
C LYS A 76 3.31 3.09 -2.47
N ILE A 77 2.54 2.96 -1.39
CA ILE A 77 1.45 3.90 -1.14
C ILE A 77 2.01 5.27 -0.84
N ILE A 78 3.06 5.35 -0.06
CA ILE A 78 3.65 6.63 0.30
C ILE A 78 4.10 7.37 -0.94
N LYS A 79 4.73 6.67 -1.87
CA LYS A 79 5.16 7.31 -3.09
C LYS A 79 3.99 7.84 -3.89
N LEU A 80 2.89 7.11 -3.93
CA LEU A 80 1.73 7.56 -4.66
C LEU A 80 1.11 8.77 -3.97
N VAL A 81 1.06 8.75 -2.66
CA VAL A 81 0.48 9.86 -1.92
C VAL A 81 1.30 11.12 -2.10
N GLU A 82 2.61 10.96 -2.12
CA GLU A 82 3.47 12.12 -2.26
C GLU A 82 3.57 12.61 -3.69
N GLY A 83 2.90 11.91 -4.59
CA GLY A 83 2.90 12.38 -5.96
C GLY A 83 4.26 12.29 -6.61
N GLU A 84 5.04 11.25 -6.28
CA GLU A 84 6.31 11.11 -6.82
C GLU A 84 6.28 11.05 -8.26
N PRO A 85 6.93 11.82 -8.91
CA PRO A 85 6.86 11.91 -10.33
C PRO A 85 7.56 10.80 -10.87
N GLU A 86 7.08 10.01 -11.28
CA GLU A 86 7.69 8.97 -11.71
C GLU A 86 8.20 9.17 -12.81
N ASP A 87 8.08 9.58 -13.25
CA ASP A 87 8.46 9.66 -14.22
C ASP A 87 9.30 10.29 -14.55
N GLU A 88 9.31 10.87 -14.59
CA GLU A 88 9.96 11.55 -15.04
C GLU A 88 10.92 11.64 -14.57
N THR A 89 11.02 11.83 -14.14
CA THR A 89 12.00 11.96 -13.53
C THR A 89 12.09 10.98 -12.84
N LYS A 90 11.37 10.32 -12.97
CA LYS A 90 11.33 9.43 -12.32
C LYS A 90 12.29 8.83 -12.19
N PRO A 91 12.63 8.75 -11.31
CA PRO A 91 13.70 8.07 -11.06
C PRO A 91 13.47 6.70 -11.30
N THR A 92 13.57 6.38 -12.38
CA THR A 92 13.60 5.04 -12.68
C THR A 92 14.94 4.59 -12.27
N VAL A 93 15.14 3.33 -12.30
CA VAL A 93 16.46 2.77 -12.03
C VAL A 93 17.45 3.38 -12.97
N ASP A 94 17.04 3.56 -14.21
CA ASP A 94 17.95 4.14 -15.18
C ASP A 94 18.36 5.55 -14.80
N SER A 95 17.41 6.33 -14.31
CA SER A 95 17.73 7.67 -13.88
C SER A 95 18.69 7.65 -12.73
N ILE A 96 18.50 6.74 -11.83
CA ILE A 96 19.35 6.66 -10.67
C ILE A 96 20.74 6.25 -11.10
N MET A 97 20.82 5.28 -11.99
CA MET A 97 22.11 4.83 -12.46
C MET A 97 22.85 5.93 -13.18
N ALA A 98 22.14 6.72 -13.96
CA ALA A 98 22.78 7.81 -14.64
C ALA A 98 23.38 8.80 -13.66
N LYS A 99 22.65 9.07 -12.59
CA LYS A 99 23.17 9.99 -11.60
C LYS A 99 24.38 9.41 -10.90
N ILE A 100 24.33 8.14 -10.62
CA ILE A 100 25.43 7.52 -9.94
C ILE A 100 26.66 7.55 -10.79
N ARG A 101 26.50 7.38 -12.08
CA ARG A 101 27.64 7.40 -12.96
C ARG A 101 28.16 8.79 -13.21
N GLY A 102 27.55 9.73 -12.59
CA GLY A 102 28.00 11.08 -12.84
C GLY A 102 27.62 11.59 -14.15
N GLU A 103 26.67 10.95 -14.73
CA GLU A 103 26.32 11.27 -15.87
C GLU A 103 25.74 12.31 -15.91
N LYS A 104 25.76 12.73 -16.23
CA LYS A 104 25.32 13.60 -16.19
C LYS A 104 24.45 13.58 -16.93
N LYS A 105 24.00 13.14 -17.17
CA LYS A 105 23.18 13.07 -17.85
C LYS A 105 22.33 13.29 -17.61
#